data_931deda8fa340e585b9929119741d49b
#
_entry.id   931deda8fa340e585b9929119741d49b
#
_cell.length_a   1.000
_cell.length_b   1.000
_cell.length_c   1.000
_cell.angle_alpha   90.00
_cell.angle_beta   90.00
_cell.angle_gamma   90.00
#
_symmetry.space_group_name_H-M   'P 1'
#
loop_
_entity.id
_entity.type
_entity.pdbx_description
1 polymer ?
#
loop_
_entity_poly.entity_id
_entity_poly.type
_entity_poly.pdbx_seq_one_letter_code
_entity_poly.pdbx_strand_id
1 'polypeptide(L)'
;MSAAISHSLPGLHPGLHTQSRPARVAASRPRMASADAKEFPPFRLDPVNQCLWRHGDAAGDERVMLTPKAFAVLGYLVEHAGRLVPQHELLEAIWPDTFVQPEVLKYQIADIRSMLGDHPKNPTFIETLPRRGYRFIATVQDSDAGKPEPGRLAGSDRVLGDLWDCLRKAFDGERQIAFIETEPGMGKTTRSDLFQHLAAANVPGIRVARGQCVEGYGSKEAYYPMLEALGQLCRGSGGASVVQTLAAEAPTWLVQLPALLKPEHREILQQEMLGATRQRMLREIGDALNRIASGSPLLLVLEDLQWADPFTVDLISAVARSRMPAKLMLLCTYRQVDVAVAGHPMQALKPDLLIHHLCREIAVEALAAAA
;
A
#
# COMPACT_ATOMS: atom_id res chain seq x y z
N MET A 1 20.70 5.24 71.58
CA MET A 1 19.97 6.45 71.99
C MET A 1 19.21 6.88 70.79
N SER A 2 17.91 6.50 70.68
CA SER A 2 16.74 7.29 71.03
C SER A 2 16.60 8.45 70.04
N ALA A 3 15.52 8.70 69.36
CA ALA A 3 14.10 8.42 69.59
C ALA A 3 13.29 8.49 68.31
N ALA A 4 12.24 7.70 68.26
CA ALA A 4 11.12 7.77 67.31
C ALA A 4 10.23 8.97 67.58
N ILE A 5 9.62 9.55 66.53
CA ILE A 5 8.35 10.25 66.69
C ILE A 5 7.45 9.89 65.50
N SER A 6 6.38 9.22 65.85
CA SER A 6 5.18 8.98 65.03
C SER A 6 4.37 10.26 64.85
N HIS A 7 3.80 10.50 63.67
CA HIS A 7 2.54 11.23 63.59
C HIS A 7 1.64 10.67 62.49
N SER A 8 0.42 10.49 62.90
CA SER A 8 -0.72 9.85 62.28
C SER A 8 -1.27 10.58 61.04
N LEU A 9 -1.89 9.79 60.20
CA LEU A 9 -2.79 10.11 59.09
C LEU A 9 -4.00 10.99 59.49
N PRO A 10 -4.63 11.70 58.50
CA PRO A 10 -5.97 11.21 58.13
C PRO A 10 -6.19 11.13 56.61
N GLY A 11 -7.08 10.23 56.26
CA GLY A 11 -7.44 9.79 54.94
C GLY A 11 -8.09 10.79 54.02
N LEU A 12 -8.00 10.48 52.72
CA LEU A 12 -8.85 11.04 51.67
C LEU A 12 -9.15 9.93 50.64
N HIS A 13 -10.42 9.86 50.28
CA HIS A 13 -11.07 8.90 49.42
C HIS A 13 -10.45 8.79 48.03
N PRO A 14 -10.56 7.63 47.31
CA PRO A 14 -10.13 7.48 45.94
C PRO A 14 -11.20 8.08 45.01
N GLY A 15 -10.87 9.18 44.35
CA GLY A 15 -11.62 9.72 43.26
C GLY A 15 -11.49 8.80 42.04
N LEU A 16 -12.62 8.35 41.51
CA LEU A 16 -12.79 7.65 40.25
C LEU A 16 -12.30 8.56 39.11
N HIS A 17 -11.08 8.36 38.65
CA HIS A 17 -10.65 8.85 37.34
C HIS A 17 -11.26 7.96 36.25
N THR A 18 -12.37 8.39 35.69
CA THR A 18 -12.84 7.97 34.39
C THR A 18 -11.77 8.34 33.36
N GLN A 19 -10.96 7.37 32.96
CA GLN A 19 -10.11 7.50 31.77
C GLN A 19 -11.02 7.57 30.56
N SER A 20 -11.16 8.76 30.02
CA SER A 20 -11.72 9.00 28.69
C SER A 20 -10.85 8.23 27.68
N ARG A 21 -11.44 7.23 27.04
CA ARG A 21 -10.87 6.59 25.87
C ARG A 21 -10.57 7.68 24.83
N PRO A 22 -9.37 7.73 24.24
CA PRO A 22 -9.12 8.61 23.12
C PRO A 22 -10.12 8.28 21.99
N ALA A 23 -10.75 9.32 21.45
CA ALA A 23 -11.66 9.21 20.31
C ALA A 23 -10.94 8.47 19.16
N ARG A 24 -11.55 7.41 18.64
CA ARG A 24 -11.12 6.74 17.41
C ARG A 24 -11.04 7.80 16.31
N VAL A 25 -9.84 8.05 15.82
CA VAL A 25 -9.60 8.89 14.64
C VAL A 25 -10.33 8.25 13.47
N ALA A 26 -11.20 9.01 12.82
CA ALA A 26 -11.99 8.57 11.69
C ALA A 26 -11.06 8.09 10.56
N ALA A 27 -11.28 6.87 10.13
CA ALA A 27 -10.57 6.27 9.01
C ALA A 27 -10.84 7.04 7.70
N SER A 28 -9.82 7.17 6.88
CA SER A 28 -9.85 7.85 5.58
C SER A 28 -10.88 7.22 4.63
N ARG A 29 -11.57 8.06 3.84
CA ARG A 29 -12.53 7.65 2.80
C ARG A 29 -11.92 6.66 1.80
N PRO A 30 -12.78 5.82 1.19
CA PRO A 30 -12.35 4.74 0.30
C PRO A 30 -11.58 5.25 -0.92
N ARG A 31 -10.55 4.52 -1.26
CA ARG A 31 -9.89 4.59 -2.55
C ARG A 31 -10.87 4.18 -3.65
N MET A 32 -10.80 4.85 -4.80
CA MET A 32 -11.44 4.33 -6.01
C MET A 32 -10.89 2.94 -6.32
N ALA A 33 -11.79 2.00 -6.50
CA ALA A 33 -11.44 0.63 -6.88
C ALA A 33 -10.76 0.63 -8.26
N SER A 34 -9.84 -0.30 -8.47
CA SER A 34 -9.39 -0.63 -9.83
C SER A 34 -10.59 -1.12 -10.66
N ALA A 35 -10.48 -1.06 -11.98
CA ALA A 35 -11.52 -1.59 -12.88
C ALA A 35 -11.84 -3.08 -12.61
N ASP A 36 -10.92 -3.79 -11.95
CA ASP A 36 -11.05 -5.20 -11.57
C ASP A 36 -11.52 -5.40 -10.12
N ALA A 37 -11.87 -4.31 -9.39
CA ALA A 37 -12.32 -4.45 -8.02
C ALA A 37 -13.69 -5.12 -7.95
N LYS A 38 -13.85 -5.99 -6.96
CA LYS A 38 -15.07 -6.74 -6.70
C LYS A 38 -15.75 -6.23 -5.44
N GLU A 39 -17.04 -5.95 -5.54
CA GLU A 39 -17.86 -5.53 -4.40
C GLU A 39 -18.76 -6.66 -3.92
N PHE A 40 -18.74 -6.92 -2.62
CA PHE A 40 -19.66 -7.79 -1.91
C PHE A 40 -19.99 -7.15 -0.56
N PRO A 41 -21.01 -6.28 -0.53
CA PRO A 41 -21.28 -5.44 0.62
C PRO A 41 -21.26 -6.19 1.96
N PRO A 42 -20.68 -5.58 3.02
CA PRO A 42 -20.12 -4.25 3.09
C PRO A 42 -18.64 -4.16 2.68
N PHE A 43 -18.12 -5.13 1.92
CA PHE A 43 -16.72 -5.20 1.55
C PHE A 43 -16.49 -4.91 0.08
N ARG A 44 -15.27 -4.39 -0.21
CA ARG A 44 -14.71 -4.21 -1.54
C ARG A 44 -13.31 -4.80 -1.60
N LEU A 45 -13.08 -5.74 -2.48
CA LEU A 45 -11.81 -6.38 -2.75
C LEU A 45 -11.17 -5.75 -3.99
N ASP A 46 -9.96 -5.26 -3.84
CA ASP A 46 -9.14 -4.76 -4.94
C ASP A 46 -7.98 -5.73 -5.19
N PRO A 47 -8.08 -6.61 -6.19
CA PRO A 47 -7.06 -7.62 -6.45
C PRO A 47 -5.76 -7.03 -6.97
N VAL A 48 -5.81 -5.90 -7.69
CA VAL A 48 -4.63 -5.23 -8.24
C VAL A 48 -3.79 -4.60 -7.13
N ASN A 49 -4.46 -3.93 -6.18
CA ASN A 49 -3.80 -3.29 -5.05
C ASN A 49 -3.67 -4.20 -3.82
N GLN A 50 -4.16 -5.43 -3.89
CA GLN A 50 -4.19 -6.40 -2.78
C GLN A 50 -4.80 -5.81 -1.49
N CYS A 51 -5.92 -5.11 -1.64
CA CYS A 51 -6.60 -4.41 -0.55
C CYS A 51 -8.03 -4.92 -0.38
N LEU A 52 -8.42 -5.12 0.87
CA LEU A 52 -9.81 -5.34 1.27
C LEU A 52 -10.28 -4.15 2.08
N TRP A 53 -11.44 -3.60 1.71
CA TRP A 53 -12.05 -2.46 2.38
C TRP A 53 -13.41 -2.85 2.92
N ARG A 54 -13.77 -2.31 4.09
CA ARG A 54 -15.12 -2.38 4.64
C ARG A 54 -15.76 -1.00 4.54
N HIS A 55 -16.91 -0.91 3.89
CA HIS A 55 -17.69 0.32 3.84
C HIS A 55 -18.25 0.66 5.23
N GLY A 56 -18.02 1.89 5.69
CA GLY A 56 -18.54 2.41 6.96
C GLY A 56 -19.52 3.57 6.76
N ASP A 57 -20.58 3.64 7.58
CA ASP A 57 -21.68 4.60 7.38
C ASP A 57 -21.26 6.07 7.51
N ALA A 58 -20.57 6.46 8.58
CA ALA A 58 -20.25 7.86 8.86
C ALA A 58 -18.72 8.14 8.96
N ALA A 59 -17.91 7.12 9.11
CA ALA A 59 -16.48 7.23 9.38
C ALA A 59 -15.60 6.98 8.13
N GLY A 60 -16.21 6.67 6.97
CA GLY A 60 -15.48 6.30 5.75
C GLY A 60 -15.12 4.80 5.72
N ASP A 61 -14.50 4.36 4.63
CA ASP A 61 -14.08 2.97 4.46
C ASP A 61 -12.89 2.63 5.37
N GLU A 62 -12.98 1.48 6.01
CA GLU A 62 -11.93 0.90 6.85
C GLU A 62 -11.17 -0.16 6.05
N ARG A 63 -9.84 -0.10 6.03
CA ARG A 63 -9.03 -1.16 5.42
C ARG A 63 -8.98 -2.38 6.34
N VAL A 64 -9.39 -3.53 5.82
CA VAL A 64 -9.30 -4.82 6.51
C VAL A 64 -7.97 -5.47 6.16
N MET A 65 -7.16 -5.75 7.18
CA MET A 65 -5.83 -6.31 7.01
C MET A 65 -5.90 -7.83 6.95
N LEU A 66 -5.55 -8.38 5.80
CA LEU A 66 -5.37 -9.83 5.60
C LEU A 66 -3.90 -10.15 5.35
N THR A 67 -3.48 -11.34 5.77
CA THR A 67 -2.17 -11.85 5.35
C THR A 67 -2.16 -12.06 3.83
N PRO A 68 -0.99 -12.00 3.14
CA PRO A 68 -0.94 -12.18 1.70
C PRO A 68 -1.56 -13.50 1.21
N LYS A 69 -1.44 -14.57 2.00
CA LYS A 69 -2.06 -15.87 1.68
C LYS A 69 -3.56 -15.88 1.93
N ALA A 70 -4.04 -15.26 3.02
CA ALA A 70 -5.48 -15.09 3.26
C ALA A 70 -6.12 -14.23 2.18
N PHE A 71 -5.46 -13.15 1.77
CA PHE A 71 -5.92 -12.31 0.67
C PHE A 71 -6.02 -13.09 -0.66
N ALA A 72 -4.99 -13.87 -1.00
CA ALA A 72 -4.99 -14.69 -2.21
C ALA A 72 -6.10 -15.76 -2.20
N VAL A 73 -6.35 -16.41 -1.05
CA VAL A 73 -7.46 -17.36 -0.88
C VAL A 73 -8.81 -16.66 -1.03
N LEU A 74 -9.00 -15.50 -0.41
CA LEU A 74 -10.24 -14.71 -0.54
C LEU A 74 -10.45 -14.27 -1.99
N GLY A 75 -9.42 -13.75 -2.65
CA GLY A 75 -9.46 -13.32 -4.05
C GLY A 75 -9.90 -14.46 -4.98
N TYR A 76 -9.29 -15.63 -4.83
CA TYR A 76 -9.66 -16.81 -5.62
C TYR A 76 -11.11 -17.23 -5.40
N LEU A 77 -11.59 -17.20 -4.16
CA LEU A 77 -12.99 -17.55 -3.83
C LEU A 77 -13.98 -16.52 -4.39
N VAL A 78 -13.66 -15.23 -4.33
CA VAL A 78 -14.47 -14.13 -4.87
C VAL A 78 -14.53 -14.18 -6.39
N GLU A 79 -13.43 -14.47 -7.06
CA GLU A 79 -13.37 -14.65 -8.52
C GLU A 79 -14.25 -15.83 -9.00
N HIS A 80 -14.36 -16.86 -8.15
CA HIS A 80 -15.19 -18.04 -8.41
C HIS A 80 -16.49 -18.06 -7.59
N ALA A 81 -17.05 -16.88 -7.31
CA ALA A 81 -18.26 -16.76 -6.50
C ALA A 81 -19.41 -17.63 -7.01
N GLY A 82 -20.16 -18.23 -6.08
CA GLY A 82 -21.24 -19.17 -6.36
C GLY A 82 -20.79 -20.60 -6.69
N ARG A 83 -19.53 -20.82 -7.12
CA ARG A 83 -18.96 -22.12 -7.44
C ARG A 83 -18.39 -22.81 -6.19
N LEU A 84 -18.56 -24.11 -6.08
CA LEU A 84 -17.81 -24.91 -5.11
C LEU A 84 -16.37 -25.03 -5.58
N VAL A 85 -15.42 -24.56 -4.79
CA VAL A 85 -13.98 -24.69 -5.01
C VAL A 85 -13.44 -25.80 -4.12
N PRO A 86 -12.94 -26.90 -4.70
CA PRO A 86 -12.36 -28.01 -3.93
C PRO A 86 -11.10 -27.59 -3.18
N GLN A 87 -10.81 -28.27 -2.04
CA GLN A 87 -9.63 -27.94 -1.25
C GLN A 87 -8.31 -28.09 -2.02
N HIS A 88 -8.18 -29.13 -2.85
CA HIS A 88 -6.97 -29.35 -3.64
C HIS A 88 -6.77 -28.23 -4.67
N GLU A 89 -7.84 -27.75 -5.31
CA GLU A 89 -7.79 -26.64 -6.27
C GLU A 89 -7.27 -25.35 -5.63
N LEU A 90 -7.74 -25.02 -4.41
CA LEU A 90 -7.24 -23.88 -3.65
C LEU A 90 -5.76 -24.03 -3.26
N LEU A 91 -5.38 -25.25 -2.85
CA LEU A 91 -3.99 -25.53 -2.49
C LEU A 91 -3.06 -25.40 -3.70
N GLU A 92 -3.43 -25.95 -4.83
CA GLU A 92 -2.68 -25.85 -6.08
C GLU A 92 -2.57 -24.39 -6.58
N ALA A 93 -3.68 -23.66 -6.54
CA ALA A 93 -3.71 -22.27 -7.01
C ALA A 93 -2.89 -21.32 -6.14
N ILE A 94 -2.90 -21.51 -4.81
CA ILE A 94 -2.28 -20.57 -3.87
C ILE A 94 -0.86 -21.00 -3.43
N TRP A 95 -0.56 -22.31 -3.51
CA TRP A 95 0.75 -22.90 -3.16
C TRP A 95 1.25 -23.86 -4.23
N PRO A 96 1.45 -23.42 -5.50
CA PRO A 96 1.75 -24.30 -6.62
C PRO A 96 3.04 -25.10 -6.44
N ASP A 97 4.03 -24.54 -5.73
CA ASP A 97 5.38 -25.11 -5.59
C ASP A 97 5.67 -25.65 -4.17
N THR A 98 4.64 -25.79 -3.33
CA THR A 98 4.85 -26.17 -1.93
C THR A 98 3.79 -27.18 -1.52
N PHE A 99 4.24 -28.35 -1.07
CA PHE A 99 3.31 -29.31 -0.43
C PHE A 99 2.85 -28.75 0.92
N VAL A 100 1.58 -28.34 0.98
CA VAL A 100 0.97 -27.76 2.17
C VAL A 100 -0.13 -28.68 2.66
N GLN A 101 -0.18 -28.92 3.97
CA GLN A 101 -1.26 -29.71 4.56
C GLN A 101 -2.59 -28.96 4.51
N PRO A 102 -3.72 -29.66 4.37
CA PRO A 102 -5.07 -29.06 4.31
C PRO A 102 -5.41 -28.17 5.51
N GLU A 103 -4.77 -28.40 6.66
CA GLU A 103 -4.92 -27.59 7.87
C GLU A 103 -4.52 -26.14 7.67
N VAL A 104 -3.51 -25.85 6.86
CA VAL A 104 -3.07 -24.49 6.55
C VAL A 104 -4.19 -23.71 5.87
N LEU A 105 -4.90 -24.32 4.94
CA LEU A 105 -6.05 -23.70 4.29
C LEU A 105 -7.17 -23.39 5.28
N LYS A 106 -7.41 -24.29 6.26
CA LYS A 106 -8.41 -24.06 7.32
C LYS A 106 -8.07 -22.83 8.17
N TYR A 107 -6.78 -22.61 8.47
CA TYR A 107 -6.32 -21.43 9.20
C TYR A 107 -6.57 -20.16 8.38
N GLN A 108 -6.24 -20.15 7.08
CA GLN A 108 -6.51 -19.00 6.23
C GLN A 108 -8.01 -18.67 6.15
N ILE A 109 -8.85 -19.68 6.01
CA ILE A 109 -10.32 -19.50 6.00
C ILE A 109 -10.84 -18.98 7.35
N ALA A 110 -10.28 -19.45 8.47
CA ALA A 110 -10.65 -18.96 9.80
C ALA A 110 -10.24 -17.48 9.99
N ASP A 111 -9.04 -17.10 9.53
CA ASP A 111 -8.54 -15.73 9.54
C ASP A 111 -9.44 -14.82 8.70
N ILE A 112 -9.74 -15.20 7.45
CA ILE A 112 -10.67 -14.48 6.58
C ILE A 112 -12.03 -14.27 7.25
N ARG A 113 -12.61 -15.32 7.82
CA ARG A 113 -13.90 -15.24 8.52
C ARG A 113 -13.87 -14.28 9.70
N SER A 114 -12.80 -14.31 10.49
CA SER A 114 -12.62 -13.40 11.61
C SER A 114 -12.61 -11.93 11.13
N MET A 115 -11.96 -11.66 10.02
CA MET A 115 -11.88 -10.31 9.45
C MET A 115 -13.17 -9.85 8.79
N LEU A 116 -13.90 -10.77 8.15
CA LEU A 116 -15.21 -10.48 7.54
C LEU A 116 -16.37 -10.45 8.55
N GLY A 117 -16.15 -10.92 9.77
CA GLY A 117 -17.25 -11.14 10.73
C GLY A 117 -18.17 -12.29 10.34
N ASP A 118 -17.66 -13.26 9.58
CA ASP A 118 -18.42 -14.41 9.08
C ASP A 118 -18.42 -15.57 10.08
N HIS A 119 -19.52 -16.29 10.16
CA HIS A 119 -19.67 -17.38 11.13
C HIS A 119 -19.82 -18.74 10.47
N PRO A 120 -19.02 -19.77 10.82
CA PRO A 120 -19.03 -21.08 10.13
C PRO A 120 -20.38 -21.81 10.13
N LYS A 121 -21.22 -21.60 11.16
CA LYS A 121 -22.55 -22.26 11.29
C LYS A 121 -23.67 -21.48 10.59
N ASN A 122 -23.48 -20.19 10.36
CA ASN A 122 -24.41 -19.33 9.63
C ASN A 122 -23.63 -18.40 8.70
N PRO A 123 -23.07 -18.96 7.61
CA PRO A 123 -22.15 -18.21 6.77
C PRO A 123 -22.89 -17.14 5.94
N THR A 124 -22.32 -15.95 5.89
CA THR A 124 -22.74 -14.83 5.03
C THR A 124 -21.86 -14.75 3.78
N PHE A 125 -20.59 -15.09 3.92
CA PHE A 125 -19.61 -14.95 2.84
C PHE A 125 -19.04 -16.29 2.37
N ILE A 126 -18.57 -17.16 3.28
CA ILE A 126 -17.88 -18.40 2.94
C ILE A 126 -18.61 -19.59 3.52
N GLU A 127 -19.27 -20.36 2.67
CA GLU A 127 -19.85 -21.64 3.03
C GLU A 127 -18.78 -22.73 3.04
N THR A 128 -18.79 -23.61 4.07
CA THR A 128 -17.97 -24.82 4.09
C THR A 128 -18.82 -26.01 3.70
N LEU A 129 -18.43 -26.71 2.65
CA LEU A 129 -19.00 -28.01 2.31
C LEU A 129 -18.07 -29.13 2.81
N PRO A 130 -18.45 -29.86 3.87
CA PRO A 130 -17.59 -30.86 4.50
C PRO A 130 -17.01 -31.85 3.50
N ARG A 131 -15.70 -32.08 3.55
CA ARG A 131 -14.93 -32.97 2.66
C ARG A 131 -14.94 -32.59 1.18
N ARG A 132 -15.58 -31.49 0.77
CA ARG A 132 -15.68 -31.05 -0.63
C ARG A 132 -14.92 -29.78 -0.93
N GLY A 133 -14.98 -28.78 -0.05
CA GLY A 133 -14.30 -27.49 -0.26
C GLY A 133 -15.07 -26.31 0.31
N TYR A 134 -14.89 -25.17 -0.33
CA TYR A 134 -15.46 -23.88 0.08
C TYR A 134 -16.22 -23.24 -1.08
N ARG A 135 -17.21 -22.43 -0.76
CA ARG A 135 -17.98 -21.65 -1.73
C ARG A 135 -18.14 -20.22 -1.22
N PHE A 136 -17.85 -19.24 -2.05
CA PHE A 136 -18.21 -17.86 -1.76
C PHE A 136 -19.68 -17.66 -2.12
N ILE A 137 -20.51 -17.29 -1.15
CA ILE A 137 -21.97 -17.26 -1.30
C ILE A 137 -22.55 -15.85 -1.39
N ALA A 138 -21.79 -14.81 -1.02
CA ALA A 138 -22.27 -13.44 -1.19
C ALA A 138 -22.31 -13.06 -2.67
N THR A 139 -23.26 -12.18 -3.01
CA THR A 139 -23.35 -11.62 -4.36
C THR A 139 -22.15 -10.73 -4.62
N VAL A 140 -21.39 -11.04 -5.66
CA VAL A 140 -20.24 -10.25 -6.10
C VAL A 140 -20.67 -9.43 -7.31
N GLN A 141 -20.36 -8.13 -7.27
CA GLN A 141 -20.56 -7.20 -8.36
C GLN A 141 -19.21 -6.62 -8.78
N ASP A 142 -19.06 -6.36 -10.08
CA ASP A 142 -17.92 -5.57 -10.55
C ASP A 142 -18.10 -4.14 -10.04
N SER A 143 -17.04 -3.59 -9.44
CA SER A 143 -17.13 -2.24 -8.94
C SER A 143 -17.18 -1.26 -10.12
N ASP A 144 -18.32 -0.60 -10.30
CA ASP A 144 -18.47 0.49 -11.29
C ASP A 144 -17.74 1.79 -10.86
N ALA A 145 -17.04 1.75 -9.72
CA ALA A 145 -16.36 2.90 -9.13
C ALA A 145 -15.13 3.39 -9.91
N GLY A 146 -14.86 2.81 -11.09
CA GLY A 146 -13.69 3.13 -11.91
C GLY A 146 -13.89 4.22 -12.97
N LYS A 147 -15.09 4.78 -13.17
CA LYS A 147 -15.29 5.90 -14.09
C LYS A 147 -15.35 7.22 -13.32
N PRO A 148 -14.33 8.10 -13.44
CA PRO A 148 -14.40 9.43 -12.85
C PRO A 148 -15.53 10.21 -13.56
N GLU A 149 -16.53 10.66 -12.79
CA GLU A 149 -17.52 11.60 -13.29
C GLU A 149 -16.85 12.95 -13.58
N PRO A 150 -16.98 13.50 -14.80
CA PRO A 150 -16.30 14.75 -15.19
C PRO A 150 -16.75 16.00 -14.43
N GLY A 151 -17.83 15.91 -13.69
CA GLY A 151 -18.50 17.09 -13.09
C GLY A 151 -18.01 17.56 -11.71
N ARG A 152 -17.08 16.83 -11.05
CA ARG A 152 -16.66 17.16 -9.66
C ARG A 152 -15.26 17.76 -9.51
N LEU A 153 -14.62 18.15 -10.62
CA LEU A 153 -13.20 18.51 -10.64
C LEU A 153 -12.93 20.04 -10.82
N ALA A 154 -13.84 20.90 -10.45
CA ALA A 154 -13.54 22.33 -10.39
C ALA A 154 -12.40 22.58 -9.39
N GLY A 155 -11.24 23.02 -9.85
CA GLY A 155 -10.00 23.19 -9.10
C GLY A 155 -8.93 22.10 -9.34
N SER A 156 -9.25 20.99 -10.02
CA SER A 156 -8.31 19.91 -10.28
C SER A 156 -7.38 20.17 -11.47
N ASP A 157 -7.72 21.08 -12.36
CA ASP A 157 -6.96 21.30 -13.59
C ASP A 157 -5.53 21.77 -13.33
N ARG A 158 -5.30 22.62 -12.31
CA ARG A 158 -3.97 23.11 -11.96
C ARG A 158 -3.09 21.99 -11.40
N VAL A 159 -3.61 21.20 -10.45
CA VAL A 159 -2.87 20.08 -9.83
C VAL A 159 -2.52 19.03 -10.89
N LEU A 160 -3.47 18.68 -11.74
CA LEU A 160 -3.22 17.76 -12.86
C LEU A 160 -2.22 18.36 -13.85
N GLY A 161 -2.32 19.64 -14.17
CA GLY A 161 -1.37 20.34 -15.01
C GLY A 161 0.05 20.27 -14.47
N ASP A 162 0.24 20.56 -13.18
CA ASP A 162 1.53 20.46 -12.49
C ASP A 162 2.09 19.03 -12.49
N LEU A 163 1.23 18.02 -12.31
CA LEU A 163 1.64 16.62 -12.39
C LEU A 163 2.05 16.19 -13.80
N TRP A 164 1.32 16.67 -14.83
CA TRP A 164 1.69 16.44 -16.22
C TRP A 164 3.01 17.12 -16.58
N ASP A 165 3.30 18.32 -16.04
CA ASP A 165 4.56 18.99 -16.24
C ASP A 165 5.74 18.21 -15.63
N CYS A 166 5.54 17.63 -14.43
CA CYS A 166 6.53 16.73 -13.83
C CYS A 166 6.73 15.47 -14.69
N LEU A 167 5.64 14.83 -15.13
CA LEU A 167 5.75 13.63 -15.93
C LEU A 167 6.46 13.88 -17.26
N ARG A 168 6.19 15.01 -17.94
CA ARG A 168 6.86 15.41 -19.18
C ARG A 168 8.37 15.59 -18.98
N LYS A 169 8.80 16.28 -17.91
CA LYS A 169 10.22 16.39 -17.57
C LYS A 169 10.86 15.04 -17.29
N ALA A 170 10.12 14.13 -16.62
CA ALA A 170 10.59 12.78 -16.42
C ALA A 170 10.81 12.04 -17.75
N PHE A 171 9.98 12.27 -18.78
CA PHE A 171 10.20 11.70 -20.13
C PHE A 171 11.49 12.19 -20.78
N ASP A 172 11.87 13.44 -20.50
CA ASP A 172 13.12 14.03 -21.00
C ASP A 172 14.35 13.52 -20.23
N GLY A 173 14.15 12.61 -19.28
CA GLY A 173 15.20 12.01 -18.47
C GLY A 173 15.52 12.79 -17.18
N GLU A 174 14.79 13.86 -16.90
CA GLU A 174 14.90 14.62 -15.67
C GLU A 174 14.04 13.96 -14.58
N ARG A 175 14.63 13.14 -13.72
CA ARG A 175 13.90 12.52 -12.61
C ARG A 175 13.09 13.54 -11.84
N GLN A 176 11.84 13.19 -11.53
CA GLN A 176 10.92 14.05 -10.81
C GLN A 176 10.45 13.38 -9.51
N ILE A 177 10.52 14.13 -8.42
CA ILE A 177 9.91 13.76 -7.14
C ILE A 177 8.83 14.81 -6.86
N ALA A 178 7.59 14.40 -6.80
CA ALA A 178 6.45 15.29 -6.53
C ALA A 178 5.77 14.90 -5.23
N PHE A 179 5.57 15.87 -4.35
CA PHE A 179 4.79 15.71 -3.12
C PHE A 179 3.44 16.39 -3.28
N ILE A 180 2.36 15.63 -3.00
CA ILE A 180 1.01 16.16 -2.88
C ILE A 180 0.67 16.25 -1.40
N GLU A 181 0.58 17.47 -0.90
CA GLU A 181 0.05 17.75 0.42
C GLU A 181 -1.47 17.80 0.38
N THR A 182 -2.12 17.20 1.35
CA THR A 182 -3.58 17.15 1.37
C THR A 182 -4.15 17.20 2.77
N GLU A 183 -5.25 17.90 2.92
CA GLU A 183 -6.07 17.85 4.11
C GLU A 183 -7.04 16.66 4.10
N PRO A 184 -7.48 16.18 5.28
CA PRO A 184 -8.48 15.11 5.37
C PRO A 184 -9.76 15.48 4.61
N GLY A 185 -10.22 14.61 3.70
CA GLY A 185 -11.46 14.79 2.97
C GLY A 185 -11.40 15.56 1.65
N MET A 186 -10.26 16.10 1.23
CA MET A 186 -10.10 16.93 0.02
C MET A 186 -9.88 16.18 -1.29
N GLY A 187 -10.15 14.89 -1.35
CA GLY A 187 -10.11 14.14 -2.60
C GLY A 187 -8.70 13.87 -3.16
N LYS A 188 -7.67 13.78 -2.30
CA LYS A 188 -6.28 13.47 -2.70
C LYS A 188 -6.17 12.18 -3.46
N THR A 189 -6.80 11.13 -2.94
CA THR A 189 -6.79 9.79 -3.53
C THR A 189 -7.42 9.82 -4.92
N THR A 190 -8.52 10.56 -5.08
CA THR A 190 -9.19 10.74 -6.37
C THR A 190 -8.28 11.39 -7.42
N ARG A 191 -7.47 12.41 -7.03
CA ARG A 191 -6.60 13.12 -7.97
C ARG A 191 -5.36 12.31 -8.34
N SER A 192 -4.75 11.66 -7.36
CA SER A 192 -3.64 10.72 -7.60
C SER A 192 -4.09 9.55 -8.49
N ASP A 193 -5.24 8.95 -8.18
CA ASP A 193 -5.80 7.86 -8.97
C ASP A 193 -6.19 8.31 -10.39
N LEU A 194 -6.85 9.48 -10.52
CA LEU A 194 -7.18 10.04 -11.83
C LEU A 194 -5.91 10.27 -12.66
N PHE A 195 -4.88 10.86 -12.06
CA PHE A 195 -3.60 11.09 -12.75
C PHE A 195 -2.96 9.78 -13.20
N GLN A 196 -2.93 8.75 -12.34
CA GLN A 196 -2.41 7.43 -12.67
C GLN A 196 -3.16 6.81 -13.85
N HIS A 197 -4.50 6.86 -13.84
CA HIS A 197 -5.34 6.36 -14.93
C HIS A 197 -5.09 7.11 -16.25
N LEU A 198 -5.05 8.44 -16.19
CA LEU A 198 -4.79 9.25 -17.37
C LEU A 198 -3.37 9.00 -17.91
N ALA A 199 -2.38 8.86 -17.05
CA ALA A 199 -1.01 8.54 -17.44
C ALA A 199 -0.94 7.17 -18.12
N ALA A 200 -1.55 6.15 -17.54
CA ALA A 200 -1.59 4.81 -18.11
C ALA A 200 -2.33 4.76 -19.46
N ALA A 201 -3.42 5.53 -19.60
CA ALA A 201 -4.22 5.56 -20.83
C ALA A 201 -3.60 6.38 -21.98
N ASN A 202 -2.91 7.48 -21.65
CA ASN A 202 -2.46 8.45 -22.66
C ASN A 202 -0.96 8.37 -22.97
N VAL A 203 -0.20 7.62 -22.18
CA VAL A 203 1.26 7.53 -22.34
C VAL A 203 1.66 6.11 -22.76
N PRO A 204 1.99 5.90 -24.05
CA PRO A 204 2.38 4.58 -24.54
C PRO A 204 3.58 4.02 -23.80
N GLY A 205 3.46 2.80 -23.31
CA GLY A 205 4.55 2.07 -22.67
C GLY A 205 4.96 2.55 -21.28
N ILE A 206 4.24 3.49 -20.68
CA ILE A 206 4.48 3.87 -19.29
C ILE A 206 4.21 2.69 -18.35
N ARG A 207 5.08 2.53 -17.37
CA ARG A 207 4.85 1.61 -16.26
C ARG A 207 4.36 2.41 -15.06
N VAL A 208 3.24 2.01 -14.51
CA VAL A 208 2.66 2.65 -13.32
C VAL A 208 2.60 1.61 -12.22
N ALA A 209 3.11 1.95 -11.04
CA ALA A 209 2.97 1.12 -9.85
C ALA A 209 2.80 1.98 -8.62
N ARG A 210 2.13 1.42 -7.62
CA ARG A 210 1.84 2.12 -6.38
C ARG A 210 2.11 1.24 -5.17
N GLY A 211 2.47 1.90 -4.06
CA GLY A 211 2.54 1.29 -2.76
C GLY A 211 2.00 2.23 -1.71
N GLN A 212 1.45 1.69 -0.64
CA GLN A 212 0.83 2.47 0.41
C GLN A 212 1.51 2.25 1.75
N CYS A 213 1.84 3.34 2.43
CA CYS A 213 2.19 3.29 3.84
C CYS A 213 0.94 3.03 4.68
N VAL A 214 1.04 2.14 5.65
CA VAL A 214 -0.09 1.72 6.49
C VAL A 214 0.22 2.03 7.94
N GLU A 215 -0.75 2.60 8.65
CA GLU A 215 -0.63 2.93 10.07
C GLU A 215 -0.22 1.70 10.90
N GLY A 216 0.84 1.85 11.70
CA GLY A 216 1.37 0.77 12.56
C GLY A 216 2.09 -0.36 11.83
N TYR A 217 2.17 -0.35 10.49
CA TYR A 217 2.84 -1.41 9.72
C TYR A 217 4.32 -1.11 9.47
N GLY A 218 4.70 0.16 9.33
CA GLY A 218 6.08 0.59 9.08
C GLY A 218 7.10 0.20 10.15
N SER A 219 6.65 -0.18 11.36
CA SER A 219 7.50 -0.79 12.38
C SER A 219 7.73 -2.29 12.20
N LYS A 220 6.99 -2.95 11.28
CA LYS A 220 7.03 -4.40 11.07
C LYS A 220 7.82 -4.80 9.83
N GLU A 221 7.77 -4.02 8.77
CA GLU A 221 8.44 -4.32 7.51
C GLU A 221 9.00 -3.03 6.88
N ALA A 222 10.33 -2.96 6.79
CA ALA A 222 11.02 -1.86 6.17
C ALA A 222 10.73 -1.80 4.65
N TYR A 223 10.60 -0.60 4.10
CA TYR A 223 10.37 -0.37 2.67
C TYR A 223 9.05 -0.95 2.12
N TYR A 224 8.11 -1.29 2.99
CA TYR A 224 6.86 -1.96 2.58
C TYR A 224 6.18 -1.35 1.35
N PRO A 225 5.94 -0.02 1.23
CA PRO A 225 5.28 0.55 0.06
C PRO A 225 6.10 0.38 -1.22
N MET A 226 7.42 0.38 -1.14
CA MET A 226 8.27 0.11 -2.31
C MET A 226 8.21 -1.35 -2.74
N LEU A 227 8.21 -2.29 -1.79
CA LEU A 227 8.06 -3.72 -2.07
C LEU A 227 6.70 -4.00 -2.72
N GLU A 228 5.64 -3.35 -2.26
CA GLU A 228 4.31 -3.43 -2.88
C GLU A 228 4.34 -2.95 -4.34
N ALA A 229 4.92 -1.78 -4.59
CA ALA A 229 5.05 -1.22 -5.93
C ALA A 229 5.90 -2.11 -6.87
N LEU A 230 7.03 -2.62 -6.38
CA LEU A 230 7.88 -3.55 -7.15
C LEU A 230 7.12 -4.84 -7.47
N GLY A 231 6.39 -5.38 -6.51
CA GLY A 231 5.54 -6.55 -6.73
C GLY A 231 4.49 -6.32 -7.82
N GLN A 232 3.90 -5.13 -7.92
CA GLN A 232 2.99 -4.76 -9.02
C GLN A 232 3.72 -4.69 -10.36
N LEU A 233 4.88 -4.03 -10.42
CA LEU A 233 5.70 -3.97 -11.65
C LEU A 233 6.07 -5.36 -12.17
N CYS A 234 6.44 -6.27 -11.28
CA CYS A 234 6.82 -7.63 -11.65
C CYS A 234 5.65 -8.47 -12.18
N ARG A 235 4.42 -8.19 -11.73
CA ARG A 235 3.21 -8.89 -12.19
C ARG A 235 2.55 -8.22 -13.40
N GLY A 236 2.90 -6.97 -13.68
CA GLY A 236 2.35 -6.19 -14.78
C GLY A 236 2.90 -6.57 -16.15
N SER A 237 2.44 -5.84 -17.18
CA SER A 237 2.96 -5.98 -18.55
C SER A 237 4.47 -5.73 -18.59
N GLY A 238 5.22 -6.67 -19.16
CA GLY A 238 6.70 -6.63 -19.17
C GLY A 238 7.35 -6.97 -17.82
N GLY A 239 6.61 -7.55 -16.87
CA GLY A 239 7.09 -7.89 -15.54
C GLY A 239 8.28 -8.83 -15.52
N ALA A 240 8.37 -9.76 -16.48
CA ALA A 240 9.55 -10.64 -16.62
C ALA A 240 10.86 -9.85 -16.79
N SER A 241 10.84 -8.76 -17.56
CA SER A 241 12.00 -7.85 -17.70
C SER A 241 12.34 -7.14 -16.40
N VAL A 242 11.32 -6.78 -15.60
CA VAL A 242 11.53 -6.17 -14.28
C VAL A 242 12.18 -7.17 -13.32
N VAL A 243 11.68 -8.41 -13.28
CA VAL A 243 12.27 -9.49 -12.46
C VAL A 243 13.74 -9.74 -12.85
N GLN A 244 14.06 -9.79 -14.16
CA GLN A 244 15.44 -9.92 -14.62
C GLN A 244 16.30 -8.74 -14.17
N THR A 245 15.79 -7.52 -14.25
CA THR A 245 16.52 -6.34 -13.80
C THR A 245 16.75 -6.38 -12.29
N LEU A 246 15.75 -6.75 -11.50
CA LEU A 246 15.90 -6.89 -10.04
C LEU A 246 16.89 -8.01 -9.69
N ALA A 247 16.88 -9.11 -10.41
CA ALA A 247 17.84 -10.19 -10.19
C ALA A 247 19.30 -9.76 -10.46
N ALA A 248 19.51 -8.89 -11.44
CA ALA A 248 20.85 -8.42 -11.82
C ALA A 248 21.32 -7.24 -10.93
N GLU A 249 20.46 -6.26 -10.68
CA GLU A 249 20.85 -4.99 -10.07
C GLU A 249 20.45 -4.86 -8.59
N ALA A 250 19.41 -5.59 -8.16
CA ALA A 250 18.84 -5.49 -6.83
C ALA A 250 18.44 -6.85 -6.23
N PRO A 251 19.38 -7.81 -6.13
CA PRO A 251 19.08 -9.16 -5.63
C PRO A 251 18.54 -9.14 -4.20
N THR A 252 18.98 -8.22 -3.34
CA THR A 252 18.47 -8.10 -1.95
C THR A 252 17.01 -7.68 -1.88
N TRP A 253 16.51 -6.98 -2.89
CA TRP A 253 15.09 -6.61 -3.02
C TRP A 253 14.26 -7.76 -3.57
N LEU A 254 14.79 -8.47 -4.55
CA LEU A 254 14.08 -9.60 -5.16
C LEU A 254 13.83 -10.72 -4.15
N VAL A 255 14.77 -10.98 -3.23
CA VAL A 255 14.60 -11.99 -2.17
C VAL A 255 13.40 -11.67 -1.25
N GLN A 256 13.08 -10.39 -1.06
CA GLN A 256 11.91 -9.96 -0.27
C GLN A 256 10.57 -10.14 -1.01
N LEU A 257 10.62 -10.58 -2.27
CA LEU A 257 9.46 -10.89 -3.10
C LEU A 257 9.41 -12.39 -3.43
N PRO A 258 9.25 -13.27 -2.44
CA PRO A 258 9.46 -14.72 -2.59
C PRO A 258 8.50 -15.39 -3.60
N ALA A 259 7.32 -14.79 -3.81
CA ALA A 259 6.36 -15.27 -4.81
C ALA A 259 6.84 -15.12 -6.27
N LEU A 260 7.90 -14.33 -6.49
CA LEU A 260 8.48 -14.09 -7.82
C LEU A 260 9.75 -14.92 -8.08
N LEU A 261 10.24 -15.61 -7.05
CA LEU A 261 11.47 -16.41 -7.13
C LEU A 261 11.15 -17.83 -7.57
N LYS A 262 11.86 -18.30 -8.60
CA LYS A 262 11.90 -19.71 -8.89
C LYS A 262 12.63 -20.47 -7.77
N PRO A 263 12.22 -21.70 -7.43
CA PRO A 263 12.84 -22.48 -6.35
C PRO A 263 14.35 -22.59 -6.47
N GLU A 264 14.84 -22.79 -7.69
CA GLU A 264 16.25 -22.94 -8.03
C GLU A 264 17.14 -21.72 -7.75
N HIS A 265 16.55 -20.53 -7.76
CA HIS A 265 17.27 -19.27 -7.49
C HIS A 265 17.22 -18.86 -6.02
N ARG A 266 16.35 -19.48 -5.24
CA ARG A 266 16.07 -19.05 -3.84
C ARG A 266 17.30 -19.22 -2.94
N GLU A 267 18.00 -20.35 -3.04
CA GLU A 267 19.17 -20.62 -2.19
C GLU A 267 20.34 -19.69 -2.51
N ILE A 268 20.61 -19.44 -3.81
CA ILE A 268 21.68 -18.54 -4.25
C ILE A 268 21.42 -17.12 -3.77
N LEU A 269 20.19 -16.64 -3.93
CA LEU A 269 19.81 -15.28 -3.51
C LEU A 269 19.73 -15.12 -2.00
N GLN A 270 19.39 -16.16 -1.25
CA GLN A 270 19.42 -16.13 0.22
C GLN A 270 20.86 -15.96 0.76
N GLN A 271 21.86 -16.51 0.08
CA GLN A 271 23.27 -16.28 0.45
C GLN A 271 23.69 -14.82 0.24
N GLU A 272 23.16 -14.15 -0.79
CA GLU A 272 23.38 -12.73 -1.04
C GLU A 272 22.85 -11.81 0.08
N MET A 273 21.85 -12.27 0.84
CA MET A 273 21.32 -11.56 2.01
C MET A 273 22.28 -11.50 3.20
N LEU A 274 23.21 -12.48 3.29
CA LEU A 274 24.21 -12.49 4.34
C LEU A 274 25.19 -11.34 4.13
N GLY A 275 24.97 -10.23 4.84
CA GLY A 275 25.78 -9.00 4.70
C GLY A 275 25.11 -7.88 3.90
N ALA A 276 23.82 -7.98 3.57
CA ALA A 276 23.07 -6.88 3.00
C ALA A 276 22.99 -5.70 4.00
N THR A 277 23.68 -4.62 3.67
CA THR A 277 23.59 -3.38 4.44
C THR A 277 22.51 -2.47 3.88
N ARG A 278 21.94 -1.58 4.73
CA ARG A 278 21.00 -0.55 4.28
C ARG A 278 21.53 0.26 3.09
N GLN A 279 22.80 0.63 3.11
CA GLN A 279 23.43 1.38 2.03
C GLN A 279 23.52 0.57 0.73
N ARG A 280 23.77 -0.74 0.82
CA ARG A 280 23.76 -1.63 -0.33
C ARG A 280 22.35 -1.69 -0.92
N MET A 281 21.33 -1.89 -0.11
CA MET A 281 19.93 -1.93 -0.54
C MET A 281 19.51 -0.64 -1.25
N LEU A 282 19.87 0.53 -0.70
CA LEU A 282 19.53 1.81 -1.32
C LEU A 282 20.22 2.01 -2.67
N ARG A 283 21.48 1.56 -2.84
CA ARG A 283 22.17 1.60 -4.12
C ARG A 283 21.53 0.65 -5.13
N GLU A 284 21.34 -0.61 -4.75
CA GLU A 284 20.72 -1.62 -5.61
C GLU A 284 19.38 -1.17 -6.18
N ILE A 285 18.49 -0.66 -5.33
CA ILE A 285 17.19 -0.20 -5.82
C ILE A 285 17.31 1.04 -6.70
N GLY A 286 18.23 1.95 -6.40
CA GLY A 286 18.52 3.11 -7.24
C GLY A 286 18.94 2.70 -8.66
N ASP A 287 19.86 1.74 -8.76
CA ASP A 287 20.36 1.21 -10.04
C ASP A 287 19.26 0.45 -10.79
N ALA A 288 18.50 -0.40 -10.09
CA ALA A 288 17.38 -1.12 -10.68
C ALA A 288 16.29 -0.18 -11.22
N LEU A 289 15.90 0.85 -10.46
CA LEU A 289 14.91 1.84 -10.92
C LEU A 289 15.41 2.62 -12.13
N ASN A 290 16.69 3.00 -12.16
CA ASN A 290 17.31 3.65 -13.32
C ASN A 290 17.26 2.73 -14.55
N ARG A 291 17.57 1.44 -14.37
CA ARG A 291 17.55 0.46 -15.46
C ARG A 291 16.14 0.20 -15.97
N ILE A 292 15.16 0.05 -15.09
CA ILE A 292 13.74 -0.12 -15.44
C ILE A 292 13.24 1.13 -16.20
N ALA A 293 13.56 2.33 -15.70
CA ALA A 293 13.13 3.59 -16.28
C ALA A 293 13.86 3.93 -17.60
N SER A 294 15.02 3.35 -17.89
CA SER A 294 15.71 3.53 -19.17
C SER A 294 14.97 2.85 -20.33
N GLY A 295 14.30 1.74 -20.06
CA GLY A 295 13.56 0.97 -21.07
C GLY A 295 12.14 1.48 -21.31
N SER A 296 11.51 2.04 -20.29
CA SER A 296 10.12 2.56 -20.35
C SER A 296 9.94 3.60 -19.25
N PRO A 297 9.19 4.69 -19.50
CA PRO A 297 8.87 5.66 -18.47
C PRO A 297 8.22 4.98 -17.27
N LEU A 298 8.59 5.42 -16.08
CA LEU A 298 8.16 4.82 -14.82
C LEU A 298 7.51 5.87 -13.92
N LEU A 299 6.25 5.66 -13.58
CA LEU A 299 5.52 6.39 -12.55
C LEU A 299 5.36 5.52 -11.32
N LEU A 300 6.05 5.86 -10.25
CA LEU A 300 5.88 5.24 -8.94
C LEU A 300 5.05 6.15 -8.06
N VAL A 301 4.09 5.58 -7.35
CA VAL A 301 3.23 6.32 -6.42
C VAL A 301 3.35 5.72 -5.04
N LEU A 302 3.84 6.52 -4.09
CA LEU A 302 3.91 6.15 -2.68
C LEU A 302 2.90 6.98 -1.90
N GLU A 303 1.94 6.30 -1.29
CA GLU A 303 0.82 6.96 -0.67
C GLU A 303 0.88 6.91 0.86
N ASP A 304 0.26 7.93 1.46
CA ASP A 304 0.10 8.06 2.90
C ASP A 304 1.43 8.05 3.67
N LEU A 305 2.43 8.81 3.17
CA LEU A 305 3.77 8.88 3.77
C LEU A 305 3.79 9.38 5.22
N GLN A 306 2.69 9.89 5.75
CA GLN A 306 2.57 10.11 7.19
C GLN A 306 2.69 8.83 8.03
N TRP A 307 2.58 7.66 7.39
CA TRP A 307 2.79 6.35 8.01
C TRP A 307 4.07 5.65 7.54
N ALA A 308 4.93 6.39 6.82
CA ALA A 308 6.18 5.84 6.29
C ALA A 308 7.15 5.50 7.41
N ASP A 309 7.82 4.36 7.25
CA ASP A 309 8.95 3.98 8.06
C ASP A 309 10.21 4.82 7.69
N PRO A 310 11.19 4.95 8.60
CA PRO A 310 12.40 5.72 8.33
C PRO A 310 13.21 5.21 7.12
N PHE A 311 13.12 3.92 6.82
CA PHE A 311 13.85 3.33 5.70
C PHE A 311 13.22 3.72 4.35
N THR A 312 11.89 3.79 4.29
CA THR A 312 11.14 4.31 3.13
C THR A 312 11.49 5.78 2.88
N VAL A 313 11.59 6.59 3.93
CA VAL A 313 11.98 8.00 3.82
C VAL A 313 13.41 8.16 3.28
N ASP A 314 14.35 7.34 3.76
CA ASP A 314 15.73 7.33 3.24
C ASP A 314 15.81 6.88 1.79
N LEU A 315 14.97 5.92 1.40
CA LEU A 315 14.88 5.48 0.01
C LEU A 315 14.42 6.63 -0.90
N ILE A 316 13.39 7.38 -0.50
CA ILE A 316 12.94 8.57 -1.25
C ILE A 316 14.10 9.56 -1.38
N SER A 317 14.85 9.82 -0.30
CA SER A 317 16.03 10.69 -0.32
C SER A 317 17.09 10.19 -1.28
N ALA A 318 17.41 8.90 -1.25
CA ALA A 318 18.42 8.29 -2.13
C ALA A 318 18.01 8.37 -3.61
N VAL A 319 16.74 8.09 -3.92
CA VAL A 319 16.19 8.21 -5.26
C VAL A 319 16.22 9.66 -5.74
N ALA A 320 15.84 10.63 -4.91
CA ALA A 320 15.85 12.05 -5.26
C ALA A 320 17.26 12.57 -5.58
N ARG A 321 18.28 12.11 -4.85
CA ARG A 321 19.68 12.53 -4.98
C ARG A 321 20.47 11.80 -6.06
N SER A 322 19.90 10.81 -6.69
CA SER A 322 20.57 10.08 -7.76
C SER A 322 20.80 11.01 -8.96
N ARG A 323 22.05 11.08 -9.43
CA ARG A 323 22.45 11.95 -10.55
C ARG A 323 22.29 11.31 -11.92
N MET A 324 21.96 10.01 -11.96
CA MET A 324 21.74 9.31 -13.23
C MET A 324 20.43 9.78 -13.87
N PRO A 325 20.46 10.18 -15.14
CA PRO A 325 19.22 10.47 -15.87
C PRO A 325 18.28 9.26 -15.85
N ALA A 326 17.01 9.51 -15.56
CA ALA A 326 16.02 8.44 -15.54
C ALA A 326 14.64 8.99 -15.89
N LYS A 327 13.91 8.28 -16.73
CA LYS A 327 12.50 8.57 -17.04
C LYS A 327 11.61 8.13 -15.89
N LEU A 328 11.88 8.67 -14.71
CA LEU A 328 11.24 8.29 -13.44
C LEU A 328 10.53 9.47 -12.82
N MET A 329 9.26 9.31 -12.55
CA MET A 329 8.49 10.17 -11.66
C MET A 329 8.10 9.40 -10.41
N LEU A 330 8.45 9.93 -9.24
CA LEU A 330 8.00 9.44 -7.94
C LEU A 330 6.98 10.42 -7.39
N LEU A 331 5.73 9.99 -7.28
CA LEU A 331 4.63 10.76 -6.73
C LEU A 331 4.38 10.31 -5.28
N CYS A 332 4.47 11.24 -4.36
CA CYS A 332 4.33 11.00 -2.93
C CYS A 332 3.12 11.75 -2.39
N THR A 333 2.22 11.06 -1.67
CA THR A 333 1.10 11.72 -1.00
C THR A 333 1.24 11.65 0.52
N TYR A 334 0.90 12.72 1.22
CA TYR A 334 0.98 12.78 2.68
C TYR A 334 -0.02 13.79 3.26
N ARG A 335 -0.27 13.71 4.57
CA ARG A 335 -1.06 14.71 5.32
C ARG A 335 -0.13 15.50 6.23
N GLN A 336 -0.12 16.81 6.05
CA GLN A 336 0.75 17.70 6.83
C GLN A 336 0.46 17.63 8.33
N VAL A 337 -0.83 17.56 8.70
CA VAL A 337 -1.26 17.49 10.10
C VAL A 337 -0.64 16.28 10.81
N ASP A 338 -0.59 15.14 10.15
CA ASP A 338 -0.07 13.90 10.71
C ASP A 338 1.48 13.90 10.71
N VAL A 339 2.11 14.53 9.71
CA VAL A 339 3.57 14.70 9.64
C VAL A 339 4.09 15.72 10.65
N ALA A 340 3.26 16.67 11.09
CA ALA A 340 3.64 17.68 12.08
C ALA A 340 3.93 17.12 13.48
N VAL A 341 3.64 15.84 13.71
CA VAL A 341 3.98 15.16 14.98
C VAL A 341 5.50 15.11 15.16
N ALA A 342 5.98 15.49 16.33
CA ALA A 342 7.41 15.58 16.62
C ALA A 342 8.14 14.25 16.35
N GLY A 343 9.26 14.34 15.63
CA GLY A 343 10.11 13.18 15.31
C GLY A 343 9.71 12.41 14.05
N HIS A 344 8.72 12.86 13.27
CA HIS A 344 8.38 12.21 12.01
C HIS A 344 9.50 12.41 10.96
N PRO A 345 10.01 11.33 10.31
CA PRO A 345 11.17 11.42 9.40
C PRO A 345 10.97 12.37 8.22
N MET A 346 9.74 12.55 7.74
CA MET A 346 9.40 13.46 6.65
C MET A 346 9.65 14.94 6.98
N GLN A 347 9.69 15.31 8.27
CA GLN A 347 9.98 16.71 8.70
C GLN A 347 11.38 17.16 8.29
N ALA A 348 12.34 16.26 8.27
CA ALA A 348 13.70 16.55 7.81
C ALA A 348 13.83 16.39 6.30
N LEU A 349 13.22 15.37 5.71
CA LEU A 349 13.39 15.04 4.30
C LEU A 349 12.83 16.13 3.37
N LYS A 350 11.56 16.51 3.55
CA LYS A 350 10.88 17.40 2.59
C LYS A 350 11.56 18.79 2.48
N PRO A 351 11.85 19.50 3.58
CA PRO A 351 12.55 20.78 3.50
C PRO A 351 13.93 20.67 2.87
N ASP A 352 14.67 19.61 3.18
CA ASP A 352 15.99 19.36 2.61
C ASP A 352 15.93 19.16 1.09
N LEU A 353 14.98 18.35 0.59
CA LEU A 353 14.79 18.17 -0.86
C LEU A 353 14.31 19.44 -1.56
N LEU A 354 13.49 20.27 -0.91
CA LEU A 354 13.03 21.55 -1.47
C LEU A 354 14.17 22.56 -1.59
N ILE A 355 15.01 22.71 -0.55
CA ILE A 355 16.18 23.59 -0.55
C ILE A 355 17.16 23.22 -1.68
N HIS A 356 17.29 21.93 -1.96
CA HIS A 356 18.18 21.43 -3.01
C HIS A 356 17.51 21.30 -4.39
N HIS A 357 16.27 21.77 -4.56
CA HIS A 357 15.49 21.67 -5.80
C HIS A 357 15.37 20.22 -6.34
N LEU A 358 15.35 19.24 -5.45
CA LEU A 358 15.24 17.81 -5.77
C LEU A 358 13.80 17.30 -5.77
N CYS A 359 12.85 18.12 -5.37
CA CYS A 359 11.43 17.79 -5.41
C CYS A 359 10.57 19.01 -5.71
N ARG A 360 9.33 18.76 -6.08
CA ARG A 360 8.27 19.76 -6.26
C ARG A 360 7.14 19.45 -5.29
N GLU A 361 6.65 20.49 -4.60
CA GLU A 361 5.45 20.40 -3.78
C GLU A 361 4.26 20.93 -4.58
N ILE A 362 3.17 20.15 -4.59
CA ILE A 362 1.93 20.49 -5.28
C ILE A 362 0.83 20.59 -4.22
N ALA A 363 0.45 21.83 -3.91
CA ALA A 363 -0.61 22.09 -2.94
C ALA A 363 -1.98 21.81 -3.58
N VAL A 364 -2.83 21.10 -2.87
CA VAL A 364 -4.23 20.91 -3.24
C VAL A 364 -5.06 21.99 -2.56
N GLU A 365 -5.39 23.04 -3.29
CA GLU A 365 -6.28 24.08 -2.78
C GLU A 365 -7.64 23.50 -2.38
N ALA A 366 -8.14 23.93 -1.20
CA ALA A 366 -9.50 23.64 -0.78
C ALA A 366 -10.48 24.15 -1.84
N LEU A 367 -11.41 23.31 -2.29
CA LEU A 367 -12.57 23.80 -3.02
C LEU A 367 -13.28 24.81 -2.10
N ALA A 368 -13.21 26.10 -2.45
CA ALA A 368 -14.04 27.08 -1.79
C ALA A 368 -15.47 26.59 -1.89
N ALA A 369 -16.09 26.33 -0.72
CA ALA A 369 -17.51 26.00 -0.67
C ALA A 369 -18.22 27.16 -1.35
N ALA A 370 -18.84 26.91 -2.51
CA ALA A 370 -19.71 27.87 -3.15
C ALA A 370 -20.84 28.18 -2.15
N ALA A 371 -20.86 29.43 -1.68
CA ALA A 371 -21.86 29.98 -0.78
C ALA A 371 -23.23 30.03 -1.45
#